data_47ebebd2886a2375e75bae44a6cd2221
#
_entry.id   47ebebd2886a2375e75bae44a6cd2221
#
_cell.length_a   1.000
_cell.length_b   1.000
_cell.length_c   1.000
_cell.angle_alpha   90.00
_cell.angle_beta   90.00
_cell.angle_gamma   90.00
#
_symmetry.space_group_name_H-M   'P 1'
#
loop_
_entity.id
_entity.type
_entity.pdbx_description
1 polymer ?
#
loop_
_entity_poly.entity_id
_entity_poly.type
_entity_poly.pdbx_seq_one_letter_code
_entity_poly.pdbx_strand_id
1 'polypeptide(L)'
;MSKVLNTAGISQRLILPTIVTTFLIPSVLGASTGSGQWVAPEMPSWAVPAAFAILLGVYALIIFELVHRALAAAIGGVVVVLALHTIGDGPDLGTVVTWIDEETIGLLIGMMVIVDILGKTGLFQWAAVEAYALSGGSIWRLSIILCTITAVFSAFLDNVTTILLIVPVTIQIARVLDIEPIPLIIAEVMFSNIGGAATQIGDPPNIIIGAQLSPQALSSNVILADQGISFIDFIIHVGPAVVICMAPSFWLLKKLETDGLSGETHRNVELLKIRYPIKDVELLKKSGAILALVIFAFFAHSSFHHPIFTVATIAIGGAVLMLLVTSPHHVEEQLDSVEWTTIIFFAGLFIMIHGLEYMGLINAIAEGISDTISQADESNRLMVAVLLLLWVSAIASAFIDNIPYTATMVPVVIELASDPELGLALGPLAWALALGACLGGNGTIIGASANVVAAGLAEEAGHDISFNRFFKTGFPIMILSVTLATAYCVVRYAIEWSNNVIPMAIIATMMVASLSLTPLIYGPPPKSQPDFELE
;
A
#
# COMPACT_ATOMS: atom_id res chain seq x y z
N MET A 1 10.62 5.68 25.12
CA MET A 1 11.70 5.10 24.30
C MET A 1 12.95 5.99 24.13
N SER A 2 12.85 7.31 24.13
CA SER A 2 14.03 8.21 24.03
C SER A 2 15.03 8.17 25.22
N LYS A 3 14.67 7.58 26.35
CA LYS A 3 15.55 7.50 27.55
C LYS A 3 16.45 6.25 27.60
N VAL A 4 16.18 5.23 26.79
CA VAL A 4 16.96 3.97 26.81
C VAL A 4 18.10 3.98 25.77
N LEU A 5 17.97 4.76 24.70
CA LEU A 5 18.99 4.85 23.64
C LEU A 5 20.16 5.80 23.97
N ASN A 6 20.03 6.63 25.01
CA ASN A 6 21.07 7.59 25.40
C ASN A 6 22.17 6.98 26.31
N THR A 7 22.05 5.70 26.68
CA THR A 7 23.06 5.00 27.51
C THR A 7 24.10 4.20 26.73
N ALA A 8 23.93 4.05 25.40
CA ALA A 8 24.84 3.24 24.58
C ALA A 8 25.90 4.02 23.79
N GLY A 9 25.94 5.35 23.86
CA GLY A 9 27.02 6.17 23.29
C GLY A 9 27.34 5.98 21.79
N ILE A 10 26.50 5.24 21.05
CA ILE A 10 26.68 4.99 19.62
C ILE A 10 25.91 6.06 18.86
N SER A 11 26.66 7.03 18.33
CA SER A 11 26.14 8.10 17.51
C SER A 11 25.40 7.51 16.28
N GLN A 12 24.12 7.83 16.10
CA GLN A 12 23.33 7.52 14.88
C GLN A 12 24.06 7.95 13.58
N ARG A 13 25.01 8.89 13.68
CA ARG A 13 25.84 9.38 12.56
C ARG A 13 26.76 8.34 11.93
N LEU A 14 27.03 7.22 12.60
CA LEU A 14 27.92 6.17 12.09
C LEU A 14 27.18 5.00 11.45
N ILE A 15 25.92 4.80 11.78
CA ILE A 15 25.12 3.67 11.24
C ILE A 15 24.63 3.98 9.82
N LEU A 16 24.22 5.21 9.55
CA LEU A 16 23.68 5.64 8.25
C LEU A 16 24.71 5.55 7.10
N PRO A 17 25.94 6.07 7.22
CA PRO A 17 26.94 5.93 6.16
C PRO A 17 27.31 4.48 5.88
N THR A 18 27.37 3.65 6.92
CA THR A 18 27.75 2.23 6.77
C THR A 18 26.68 1.43 6.05
N ILE A 19 25.39 1.68 6.35
CA ILE A 19 24.26 1.01 5.67
C ILE A 19 24.16 1.49 4.21
N VAL A 20 24.22 2.80 3.96
CA VAL A 20 24.16 3.37 2.60
C VAL A 20 25.34 2.92 1.74
N THR A 21 26.56 2.89 2.29
CA THR A 21 27.73 2.43 1.55
C THR A 21 27.76 0.93 1.35
N THR A 22 27.17 0.14 2.25
CA THR A 22 27.16 -1.31 2.12
C THR A 22 26.06 -1.82 1.19
N PHE A 23 24.90 -1.13 1.12
CA PHE A 23 23.74 -1.59 0.36
C PHE A 23 23.49 -0.87 -0.99
N LEU A 24 24.00 0.34 -1.20
CA LEU A 24 23.74 1.12 -2.43
C LEU A 24 24.92 1.22 -3.40
N ILE A 25 26.15 0.86 -3.03
CA ILE A 25 27.32 1.01 -3.88
C ILE A 25 27.67 -0.21 -4.76
N PRO A 26 27.29 -1.46 -4.47
CA PRO A 26 27.71 -2.59 -5.30
C PRO A 26 27.19 -2.56 -6.74
N SER A 27 26.05 -1.95 -7.02
CA SER A 27 25.47 -1.91 -8.37
C SER A 27 26.14 -0.92 -9.33
N VAL A 28 26.96 0.00 -8.84
CA VAL A 28 27.64 1.04 -9.66
C VAL A 28 29.09 0.67 -9.99
N LEU A 29 29.72 -0.21 -9.22
CA LEU A 29 31.06 -0.70 -9.50
C LEU A 29 30.98 -2.17 -9.95
N GLY A 30 30.83 -2.37 -11.25
CA GLY A 30 31.01 -3.66 -11.90
C GLY A 30 32.38 -4.24 -11.63
N ALA A 31 32.55 -4.84 -10.51
CA ALA A 31 33.68 -5.70 -10.21
C ALA A 31 33.35 -7.12 -10.68
N SER A 32 33.55 -7.34 -11.98
CA SER A 32 33.64 -8.69 -12.53
C SER A 32 34.86 -9.39 -11.95
N THR A 33 34.66 -10.18 -10.90
CA THR A 33 35.59 -11.22 -10.55
C THR A 33 34.78 -12.46 -10.19
N GLY A 34 34.65 -13.36 -11.18
CA GLY A 34 34.22 -14.73 -10.94
C GLY A 34 32.78 -14.90 -10.44
N SER A 35 31.81 -14.38 -11.17
CA SER A 35 30.40 -14.69 -10.93
C SER A 35 30.05 -16.04 -11.55
N GLY A 36 30.42 -17.12 -10.89
CA GLY A 36 29.57 -18.29 -10.96
C GLY A 36 28.25 -17.87 -10.33
N GLN A 37 27.18 -17.78 -11.14
CA GLN A 37 25.83 -17.58 -10.62
C GLN A 37 25.61 -18.67 -9.58
N TRP A 38 25.30 -18.28 -8.32
CA TRP A 38 25.01 -19.25 -7.28
C TRP A 38 23.82 -20.10 -7.75
N VAL A 39 24.00 -21.42 -7.76
CA VAL A 39 22.95 -22.36 -8.14
C VAL A 39 22.48 -23.03 -6.86
N ALA A 40 21.19 -23.01 -6.62
CA ALA A 40 20.62 -23.68 -5.47
C ALA A 40 20.93 -25.19 -5.52
N PRO A 41 21.40 -25.78 -4.43
CA PRO A 41 21.62 -27.23 -4.34
C PRO A 41 20.27 -27.97 -4.43
N GLU A 42 20.33 -29.30 -4.69
CA GLU A 42 19.14 -30.16 -4.58
C GLU A 42 18.55 -30.05 -3.17
N MET A 43 17.27 -29.67 -3.06
CA MET A 43 16.64 -29.43 -1.77
C MET A 43 16.25 -30.75 -1.09
N PRO A 44 16.65 -30.94 0.17
CA PRO A 44 16.25 -32.11 0.93
C PRO A 44 14.75 -32.06 1.27
N SER A 45 14.13 -33.19 1.53
CA SER A 45 12.69 -33.31 1.81
C SER A 45 12.21 -32.48 3.02
N TRP A 46 13.11 -32.08 3.91
CA TRP A 46 12.77 -31.21 5.05
C TRP A 46 12.78 -29.72 4.71
N ALA A 47 13.28 -29.31 3.53
CA ALA A 47 13.44 -27.90 3.18
C ALA A 47 12.10 -27.16 3.12
N VAL A 48 11.09 -27.71 2.43
CA VAL A 48 9.75 -27.11 2.34
C VAL A 48 9.07 -27.00 3.71
N PRO A 49 9.00 -28.05 4.56
CA PRO A 49 8.48 -27.91 5.92
C PRO A 49 9.23 -26.89 6.77
N ALA A 50 10.56 -26.79 6.66
CA ALA A 50 11.35 -25.81 7.38
C ALA A 50 11.07 -24.39 6.88
N ALA A 51 10.98 -24.19 5.57
CA ALA A 51 10.61 -22.92 4.95
C ALA A 51 9.23 -22.43 5.45
N PHE A 52 8.26 -23.35 5.48
CA PHE A 52 6.92 -23.05 6.02
C PHE A 52 6.97 -22.68 7.51
N ALA A 53 7.77 -23.37 8.32
CA ALA A 53 7.95 -23.05 9.73
C ALA A 53 8.62 -21.67 9.92
N ILE A 54 9.60 -21.30 9.09
CA ILE A 54 10.25 -19.99 9.11
C ILE A 54 9.21 -18.90 8.77
N LEU A 55 8.45 -19.06 7.69
CA LEU A 55 7.42 -18.12 7.28
C LEU A 55 6.39 -17.89 8.40
N LEU A 56 5.84 -18.99 8.95
CA LEU A 56 4.87 -18.89 10.06
C LEU A 56 5.49 -18.29 11.32
N GLY A 57 6.76 -18.60 11.62
CA GLY A 57 7.48 -18.02 12.75
C GLY A 57 7.64 -16.52 12.63
N VAL A 58 8.05 -16.02 11.46
CA VAL A 58 8.19 -14.59 11.20
C VAL A 58 6.82 -13.90 11.22
N TYR A 59 5.78 -14.50 10.64
CA TYR A 59 4.42 -13.96 10.71
C TYR A 59 3.91 -13.91 12.15
N ALA A 60 4.19 -14.92 12.95
CA ALA A 60 3.86 -14.89 14.37
C ALA A 60 4.58 -13.75 15.11
N LEU A 61 5.88 -13.52 14.84
CA LEU A 61 6.62 -12.39 15.42
C LEU A 61 5.98 -11.04 15.05
N ILE A 62 5.48 -10.90 13.83
CA ILE A 62 4.84 -9.66 13.33
C ILE A 62 3.43 -9.53 13.92
N ILE A 63 2.58 -10.56 13.82
CA ILE A 63 1.17 -10.53 14.24
C ILE A 63 1.02 -10.30 15.75
N PHE A 64 1.86 -10.96 16.55
CA PHE A 64 1.85 -10.81 18.01
C PHE A 64 2.73 -9.66 18.51
N GLU A 65 3.31 -8.87 17.59
CA GLU A 65 4.18 -7.72 17.92
C GLU A 65 5.28 -8.05 18.95
N LEU A 66 5.80 -9.29 18.92
CA LEU A 66 6.82 -9.76 19.86
C LEU A 66 8.13 -9.00 19.69
N VAL A 67 8.40 -8.51 18.48
CA VAL A 67 9.52 -7.64 18.12
C VAL A 67 9.07 -6.66 17.04
N HIS A 68 9.80 -5.57 16.86
CA HIS A 68 9.52 -4.63 15.77
C HIS A 68 9.54 -5.33 14.40
N ARG A 69 8.56 -5.06 13.52
CA ARG A 69 8.36 -5.73 12.23
C ARG A 69 9.62 -5.76 11.34
N ALA A 70 10.41 -4.68 11.32
CA ALA A 70 11.67 -4.65 10.58
C ALA A 70 12.69 -5.67 11.11
N LEU A 71 12.74 -5.85 12.43
CA LEU A 71 13.61 -6.85 13.05
C LEU A 71 13.10 -8.28 12.79
N ALA A 72 11.78 -8.51 12.81
CA ALA A 72 11.19 -9.80 12.48
C ALA A 72 11.55 -10.23 11.05
N ALA A 73 11.39 -9.34 10.06
CA ALA A 73 11.76 -9.60 8.67
C ALA A 73 13.28 -9.84 8.51
N ALA A 74 14.12 -9.03 9.15
CA ALA A 74 15.56 -9.21 9.14
C ALA A 74 15.99 -10.55 9.75
N ILE A 75 15.37 -10.96 10.88
CA ILE A 75 15.59 -12.29 11.49
C ILE A 75 15.21 -13.39 10.48
N GLY A 76 14.04 -13.26 9.82
CA GLY A 76 13.59 -14.19 8.79
C GLY A 76 14.61 -14.34 7.67
N GLY A 77 15.11 -13.24 7.12
CA GLY A 77 16.15 -13.23 6.10
C GLY A 77 17.44 -13.93 6.56
N VAL A 78 17.93 -13.62 7.76
CA VAL A 78 19.12 -14.27 8.33
C VAL A 78 18.90 -15.76 8.55
N VAL A 79 17.75 -16.16 9.11
CA VAL A 79 17.45 -17.59 9.38
C VAL A 79 17.37 -18.38 8.09
N VAL A 80 16.74 -17.82 7.04
CA VAL A 80 16.67 -18.49 5.72
C VAL A 80 18.06 -18.63 5.10
N VAL A 81 18.89 -17.58 5.09
CA VAL A 81 20.27 -17.66 4.58
C VAL A 81 21.08 -18.71 5.34
N LEU A 82 20.96 -18.76 6.68
CA LEU A 82 21.59 -19.79 7.49
C LEU A 82 21.08 -21.21 7.15
N ALA A 83 19.77 -21.36 6.94
CA ALA A 83 19.18 -22.64 6.52
C ALA A 83 19.76 -23.11 5.18
N LEU A 84 19.89 -22.24 4.19
CA LEU A 84 20.51 -22.56 2.90
C LEU A 84 21.98 -23.00 3.06
N HIS A 85 22.75 -22.38 3.97
CA HIS A 85 24.12 -22.81 4.28
C HIS A 85 24.19 -24.18 4.94
N THR A 86 23.13 -24.65 5.60
CA THR A 86 23.10 -26.03 6.15
C THR A 86 22.77 -27.09 5.10
N ILE A 87 22.19 -26.68 3.96
CA ILE A 87 21.84 -27.59 2.86
C ILE A 87 23.03 -27.83 1.94
N GLY A 88 23.88 -26.81 1.73
CA GLY A 88 25.04 -26.89 0.85
C GLY A 88 25.86 -25.61 0.89
N ASP A 89 26.58 -25.31 -0.20
CA ASP A 89 27.27 -24.04 -0.34
C ASP A 89 26.21 -22.93 -0.46
N GLY A 90 25.96 -22.26 0.67
CA GLY A 90 24.95 -21.19 0.73
C GLY A 90 25.33 -19.97 -0.11
N PRO A 91 24.36 -19.04 -0.34
CA PRO A 91 24.61 -17.84 -1.11
C PRO A 91 25.58 -16.91 -0.38
N ASP A 92 26.51 -16.31 -1.12
CA ASP A 92 27.35 -15.24 -0.59
C ASP A 92 26.57 -13.94 -0.38
N LEU A 93 27.16 -12.99 0.33
CA LEU A 93 26.48 -11.71 0.62
C LEU A 93 26.15 -10.94 -0.66
N GLY A 94 26.98 -11.04 -1.71
CA GLY A 94 26.72 -10.41 -3.00
C GLY A 94 25.44 -10.93 -3.63
N THR A 95 25.25 -12.25 -3.64
CA THR A 95 24.03 -12.92 -4.10
C THR A 95 22.82 -12.51 -3.24
N VAL A 96 22.95 -12.52 -1.91
CA VAL A 96 21.83 -12.15 -1.00
C VAL A 96 21.38 -10.70 -1.24
N VAL A 97 22.30 -9.78 -1.51
CA VAL A 97 21.93 -8.38 -1.82
C VAL A 97 21.14 -8.27 -3.13
N THR A 98 21.39 -9.12 -4.13
CA THR A 98 20.63 -9.12 -5.38
C THR A 98 19.18 -9.62 -5.23
N TRP A 99 18.84 -10.22 -4.10
CA TRP A 99 17.47 -10.62 -3.78
C TRP A 99 16.58 -9.46 -3.33
N ILE A 100 17.19 -8.32 -2.98
CA ILE A 100 16.45 -7.12 -2.60
C ILE A 100 15.90 -6.50 -3.87
N ASP A 101 14.58 -6.29 -3.92
CA ASP A 101 13.91 -5.64 -5.04
C ASP A 101 14.24 -4.14 -5.04
N GLU A 102 15.14 -3.76 -5.93
CA GLU A 102 15.67 -2.40 -6.06
C GLU A 102 14.60 -1.42 -6.57
N GLU A 103 13.64 -1.89 -7.38
CA GLU A 103 12.56 -1.07 -7.90
C GLU A 103 11.60 -0.66 -6.78
N THR A 104 11.18 -1.61 -5.93
CA THR A 104 10.34 -1.31 -4.77
C THR A 104 11.06 -0.36 -3.80
N ILE A 105 12.32 -0.66 -3.45
CA ILE A 105 13.08 0.18 -2.50
C ILE A 105 13.31 1.58 -3.04
N GLY A 106 13.70 1.70 -4.32
CA GLY A 106 13.94 2.99 -4.96
C GLY A 106 12.68 3.84 -5.06
N LEU A 107 11.56 3.23 -5.41
CA LEU A 107 10.26 3.91 -5.49
C LEU A 107 9.83 4.43 -4.11
N LEU A 108 9.94 3.59 -3.07
CA LEU A 108 9.60 3.96 -1.69
C LEU A 108 10.43 5.16 -1.21
N ILE A 109 11.77 5.08 -1.31
CA ILE A 109 12.65 6.17 -0.88
C ILE A 109 12.33 7.45 -1.64
N GLY A 110 12.18 7.38 -2.98
CA GLY A 110 11.86 8.53 -3.81
C GLY A 110 10.57 9.21 -3.40
N MET A 111 9.50 8.42 -3.22
CA MET A 111 8.20 8.96 -2.84
C MET A 111 8.17 9.48 -1.39
N MET A 112 8.82 8.81 -0.43
CA MET A 112 8.92 9.29 0.96
C MET A 112 9.54 10.69 1.03
N VAL A 113 10.64 10.94 0.31
CA VAL A 113 11.28 12.26 0.27
C VAL A 113 10.35 13.32 -0.34
N ILE A 114 9.69 13.02 -1.46
CA ILE A 114 8.78 13.94 -2.13
C ILE A 114 7.61 14.32 -1.22
N VAL A 115 7.02 13.33 -0.57
CA VAL A 115 5.82 13.49 0.27
C VAL A 115 6.14 14.20 1.58
N ASP A 116 7.28 13.92 2.21
CA ASP A 116 7.72 14.63 3.41
C ASP A 116 7.89 16.15 3.16
N ILE A 117 8.57 16.51 2.07
CA ILE A 117 8.74 17.92 1.69
C ILE A 117 7.39 18.58 1.40
N LEU A 118 6.48 17.88 0.73
CA LEU A 118 5.12 18.37 0.50
C LEU A 118 4.35 18.53 1.82
N GLY A 119 4.49 17.60 2.75
CA GLY A 119 3.89 17.64 4.09
C GLY A 119 4.28 18.88 4.90
N LYS A 120 5.55 19.30 4.79
CA LYS A 120 6.07 20.51 5.47
C LYS A 120 5.41 21.82 5.01
N THR A 121 4.77 21.82 3.84
CA THR A 121 4.03 22.99 3.33
C THR A 121 2.78 23.35 4.13
N GLY A 122 2.25 22.40 4.91
CA GLY A 122 0.97 22.54 5.61
C GLY A 122 -0.26 22.20 4.74
N LEU A 123 -0.07 21.63 3.54
CA LEU A 123 -1.15 21.31 2.61
C LEU A 123 -2.22 20.41 3.25
N PHE A 124 -1.80 19.33 3.93
CA PHE A 124 -2.73 18.34 4.50
C PHE A 124 -3.55 18.95 5.65
N GLN A 125 -2.91 19.76 6.49
CA GLN A 125 -3.56 20.48 7.57
C GLN A 125 -4.60 21.47 7.02
N TRP A 126 -4.20 22.24 6.02
CA TRP A 126 -5.10 23.17 5.34
C TRP A 126 -6.27 22.43 4.70
N ALA A 127 -6.05 21.33 3.99
CA ALA A 127 -7.09 20.54 3.32
C ALA A 127 -8.13 19.99 4.33
N ALA A 128 -7.68 19.50 5.50
CA ALA A 128 -8.57 19.01 6.53
C ALA A 128 -9.42 20.14 7.17
N VAL A 129 -8.85 21.32 7.36
CA VAL A 129 -9.61 22.49 7.85
C VAL A 129 -10.62 23.00 6.81
N GLU A 130 -10.26 22.99 5.52
CA GLU A 130 -11.22 23.33 4.45
C GLU A 130 -12.32 22.26 4.34
N ALA A 131 -12.02 20.98 4.57
CA ALA A 131 -13.03 19.92 4.66
C ALA A 131 -14.08 20.25 5.74
N TYR A 132 -13.63 20.71 6.93
CA TYR A 132 -14.55 21.14 7.97
C TYR A 132 -15.37 22.36 7.53
N ALA A 133 -14.74 23.37 6.92
CA ALA A 133 -15.45 24.55 6.40
C ALA A 133 -16.55 24.17 5.39
N LEU A 134 -16.25 23.24 4.48
CA LEU A 134 -17.18 22.75 3.46
C LEU A 134 -18.30 21.85 4.04
N SER A 135 -18.06 21.24 5.20
CA SER A 135 -19.05 20.35 5.84
C SER A 135 -20.31 21.08 6.33
N GLY A 136 -20.22 22.41 6.50
CA GLY A 136 -21.31 23.22 7.03
C GLY A 136 -21.74 22.83 8.44
N GLY A 137 -20.81 22.31 9.25
CA GLY A 137 -21.04 21.88 10.62
C GLY A 137 -21.57 20.45 10.78
N SER A 138 -21.92 19.75 9.73
CA SER A 138 -22.34 18.34 9.80
C SER A 138 -21.14 17.41 9.95
N ILE A 139 -21.10 16.63 11.04
CA ILE A 139 -20.03 15.65 11.31
C ILE A 139 -19.98 14.58 10.21
N TRP A 140 -21.13 14.13 9.75
CA TRP A 140 -21.21 13.15 8.66
C TRP A 140 -20.61 13.67 7.35
N ARG A 141 -20.91 14.93 6.97
CA ARG A 141 -20.30 15.53 5.76
C ARG A 141 -18.80 15.74 5.93
N LEU A 142 -18.37 16.15 7.12
CA LEU A 142 -16.96 16.24 7.45
C LEU A 142 -16.26 14.88 7.22
N SER A 143 -16.83 13.80 7.74
CA SER A 143 -16.32 12.45 7.53
C SER A 143 -16.20 12.09 6.05
N ILE A 144 -17.23 12.32 5.24
CA ILE A 144 -17.19 12.03 3.80
C ILE A 144 -16.09 12.82 3.09
N ILE A 145 -15.97 14.12 3.38
CA ILE A 145 -14.99 14.99 2.72
C ILE A 145 -13.57 14.57 3.13
N LEU A 146 -13.33 14.35 4.43
CA LEU A 146 -12.05 13.88 4.95
C LEU A 146 -11.67 12.52 4.34
N CYS A 147 -12.57 11.54 4.37
CA CYS A 147 -12.31 10.22 3.79
C CYS A 147 -12.07 10.28 2.28
N THR A 148 -12.77 11.18 1.55
CA THR A 148 -12.54 11.36 0.11
C THR A 148 -11.18 11.98 -0.16
N ILE A 149 -10.79 13.00 0.61
CA ILE A 149 -9.46 13.61 0.53
C ILE A 149 -8.38 12.58 0.85
N THR A 150 -8.57 11.81 1.93
CA THR A 150 -7.66 10.74 2.33
C THR A 150 -7.52 9.68 1.24
N ALA A 151 -8.61 9.23 0.64
CA ALA A 151 -8.59 8.26 -0.47
C ALA A 151 -7.84 8.80 -1.69
N VAL A 152 -8.07 10.06 -2.06
CA VAL A 152 -7.37 10.70 -3.20
C VAL A 152 -5.88 10.86 -2.91
N PHE A 153 -5.52 11.32 -1.72
CA PHE A 153 -4.10 11.43 -1.36
C PHE A 153 -3.44 10.04 -1.32
N SER A 154 -4.08 9.06 -0.68
CA SER A 154 -3.56 7.70 -0.61
C SER A 154 -3.38 7.04 -1.98
N ALA A 155 -4.16 7.42 -2.98
CA ALA A 155 -3.97 6.91 -4.34
C ALA A 155 -2.63 7.35 -4.97
N PHE A 156 -2.03 8.47 -4.54
CA PHE A 156 -0.81 9.04 -5.11
C PHE A 156 0.36 9.17 -4.13
N LEU A 157 0.04 9.02 -2.83
CA LEU A 157 1.02 9.08 -1.76
C LEU A 157 0.91 7.78 -1.02
N ASP A 158 1.51 6.94 -0.63
CA ASP A 158 1.17 5.72 0.10
C ASP A 158 0.19 5.94 1.29
N ASN A 159 -0.49 4.87 1.67
CA ASN A 159 -1.54 4.91 2.69
C ASN A 159 -0.98 5.24 4.10
N VAL A 160 0.23 4.77 4.44
CA VAL A 160 0.87 5.00 5.75
C VAL A 160 1.19 6.48 5.92
N THR A 161 1.91 7.06 4.95
CA THR A 161 2.28 8.48 4.96
C THR A 161 1.03 9.37 4.97
N THR A 162 0.00 9.01 4.19
CA THR A 162 -1.26 9.74 4.17
C THR A 162 -1.90 9.79 5.56
N ILE A 163 -1.96 8.67 6.27
CA ILE A 163 -2.51 8.57 7.62
C ILE A 163 -1.66 9.33 8.64
N LEU A 164 -0.34 9.24 8.58
CA LEU A 164 0.58 10.02 9.42
C LEU A 164 0.33 11.53 9.32
N LEU A 165 -0.06 12.02 8.16
CA LEU A 165 -0.28 13.45 7.91
C LEU A 165 -1.70 13.91 8.26
N ILE A 166 -2.72 13.08 8.05
CA ILE A 166 -4.12 13.48 8.21
C ILE A 166 -4.64 13.23 9.63
N VAL A 167 -4.38 12.07 10.23
CA VAL A 167 -4.93 11.69 11.54
C VAL A 167 -4.60 12.69 12.66
N PRO A 168 -3.37 13.22 12.80
CA PRO A 168 -3.10 14.24 13.82
C PRO A 168 -3.96 15.49 13.67
N VAL A 169 -4.31 15.86 12.45
CA VAL A 169 -5.17 17.02 12.19
C VAL A 169 -6.63 16.70 12.51
N THR A 170 -7.09 15.52 12.13
CA THR A 170 -8.43 15.02 12.49
C THR A 170 -8.63 14.98 14.01
N ILE A 171 -7.63 14.51 14.76
CA ILE A 171 -7.66 14.56 16.23
C ILE A 171 -7.78 16.00 16.74
N GLN A 172 -7.04 16.95 16.16
CA GLN A 172 -7.14 18.36 16.56
C GLN A 172 -8.49 18.97 16.20
N ILE A 173 -9.04 18.68 15.03
CA ILE A 173 -10.39 19.09 14.63
C ILE A 173 -11.42 18.51 15.60
N ALA A 174 -11.37 17.23 15.89
CA ALA A 174 -12.28 16.57 16.82
C ALA A 174 -12.23 17.20 18.23
N ARG A 175 -11.02 17.52 18.71
CA ARG A 175 -10.82 18.22 20.00
C ARG A 175 -11.45 19.62 19.99
N VAL A 176 -11.31 20.40 18.90
CA VAL A 176 -11.93 21.71 18.79
C VAL A 176 -13.45 21.60 18.70
N LEU A 177 -13.95 20.59 18.04
CA LEU A 177 -15.38 20.34 17.87
C LEU A 177 -16.03 19.69 19.09
N ASP A 178 -15.21 19.20 20.04
CA ASP A 178 -15.65 18.44 21.23
C ASP A 178 -16.40 17.16 20.85
N ILE A 179 -15.84 16.43 19.89
CA ILE A 179 -16.37 15.14 19.41
C ILE A 179 -15.33 14.04 19.58
N GLU A 180 -15.79 12.79 19.62
CA GLU A 180 -14.90 11.64 19.66
C GLU A 180 -14.20 11.44 18.32
N PRO A 181 -12.83 11.39 18.26
CA PRO A 181 -12.10 11.25 17.01
C PRO A 181 -12.12 9.82 16.43
N ILE A 182 -12.30 8.78 17.26
CA ILE A 182 -12.15 7.38 16.85
C ILE A 182 -13.00 7.00 15.62
N PRO A 183 -14.29 7.35 15.51
CA PRO A 183 -15.09 7.04 14.32
C PRO A 183 -14.56 7.68 13.04
N LEU A 184 -14.04 8.92 13.14
CA LEU A 184 -13.42 9.61 12.00
C LEU A 184 -12.11 8.94 11.59
N ILE A 185 -11.25 8.61 12.55
CA ILE A 185 -9.95 7.96 12.30
C ILE A 185 -10.16 6.60 11.64
N ILE A 186 -11.05 5.76 12.18
CA ILE A 186 -11.36 4.45 11.59
C ILE A 186 -11.88 4.62 10.15
N ALA A 187 -12.75 5.60 9.91
CA ALA A 187 -13.25 5.89 8.58
C ALA A 187 -12.13 6.31 7.62
N GLU A 188 -11.28 7.26 8.01
CA GLU A 188 -10.15 7.73 7.20
C GLU A 188 -9.20 6.60 6.81
N VAL A 189 -8.84 5.74 7.76
CA VAL A 189 -7.98 4.58 7.52
C VAL A 189 -8.59 3.63 6.49
N MET A 190 -9.87 3.31 6.61
CA MET A 190 -10.54 2.43 5.64
C MET A 190 -10.56 3.01 4.24
N PHE A 191 -10.82 4.31 4.12
CA PHE A 191 -10.83 4.98 2.83
C PHE A 191 -9.42 5.26 2.30
N SER A 192 -8.40 5.33 3.17
CA SER A 192 -6.99 5.32 2.77
C SER A 192 -6.63 4.00 2.06
N ASN A 193 -6.97 2.85 2.65
CA ASN A 193 -6.71 1.55 2.04
C ASN A 193 -7.51 1.33 0.74
N ILE A 194 -8.81 1.74 0.70
CA ILE A 194 -9.62 1.67 -0.52
C ILE A 194 -9.01 2.58 -1.62
N GLY A 195 -8.65 3.82 -1.29
CA GLY A 195 -8.06 4.77 -2.24
C GLY A 195 -6.68 4.35 -2.70
N GLY A 196 -5.83 3.89 -1.78
CA GLY A 196 -4.49 3.38 -2.05
C GLY A 196 -4.46 2.22 -3.03
N ALA A 197 -5.51 1.38 -3.03
CA ALA A 197 -5.63 0.30 -3.99
C ALA A 197 -5.71 0.78 -5.46
N ALA A 198 -6.09 2.04 -5.72
CA ALA A 198 -6.37 2.52 -7.08
C ALA A 198 -5.15 2.62 -8.00
N THR A 199 -3.95 2.78 -7.46
CA THR A 199 -2.72 2.97 -8.24
C THR A 199 -1.58 2.09 -7.72
N GLN A 200 -0.55 1.97 -8.54
CA GLN A 200 0.65 1.21 -8.17
C GLN A 200 1.39 1.80 -6.96
N ILE A 201 1.30 3.10 -6.71
CA ILE A 201 2.07 3.80 -5.67
C ILE A 201 1.25 4.08 -4.39
N GLY A 202 -0.05 3.81 -4.40
CA GLY A 202 -0.94 4.19 -3.31
C GLY A 202 -0.95 3.25 -2.10
N ASP A 203 -0.44 2.02 -2.25
CA ASP A 203 -0.33 1.03 -1.17
C ASP A 203 0.93 0.19 -1.40
N PRO A 204 1.76 -0.10 -0.39
CA PRO A 204 2.96 -0.91 -0.55
C PRO A 204 2.76 -2.27 -1.26
N PRO A 205 1.70 -3.05 -1.05
CA PRO A 205 1.40 -4.23 -1.86
C PRO A 205 1.41 -3.98 -3.36
N ASN A 206 0.82 -2.85 -3.78
CA ASN A 206 0.74 -2.49 -5.19
C ASN A 206 2.12 -2.14 -5.77
N ILE A 207 2.99 -1.53 -4.95
CA ILE A 207 4.38 -1.23 -5.32
C ILE A 207 5.11 -2.55 -5.61
N ILE A 208 4.99 -3.56 -4.73
CA ILE A 208 5.59 -4.89 -4.92
C ILE A 208 5.07 -5.54 -6.21
N ILE A 209 3.74 -5.59 -6.40
CA ILE A 209 3.13 -6.18 -7.59
C ILE A 209 3.63 -5.47 -8.85
N GLY A 210 3.61 -4.13 -8.87
CA GLY A 210 4.01 -3.36 -10.02
C GLY A 210 5.51 -3.44 -10.34
N ALA A 211 6.37 -3.54 -9.32
CA ALA A 211 7.82 -3.71 -9.50
C ALA A 211 8.16 -5.11 -10.04
N GLN A 212 7.71 -6.16 -9.36
CA GLN A 212 8.05 -7.55 -9.70
C GLN A 212 7.33 -8.07 -10.95
N LEU A 213 6.17 -7.50 -11.32
CA LEU A 213 5.45 -7.85 -12.54
C LEU A 213 5.64 -6.82 -13.67
N SER A 214 6.62 -5.92 -13.55
CA SER A 214 6.93 -4.94 -14.58
C SER A 214 7.47 -5.62 -15.86
N PRO A 215 7.33 -4.99 -17.04
CA PRO A 215 7.91 -5.51 -18.28
C PRO A 215 9.41 -5.78 -18.18
N GLN A 216 10.13 -4.99 -17.37
CA GLN A 216 11.58 -5.16 -17.15
C GLN A 216 11.86 -6.40 -16.30
N ALA A 217 11.14 -6.57 -15.19
CA ALA A 217 11.30 -7.71 -14.29
C ALA A 217 11.00 -9.04 -15.00
N LEU A 218 9.97 -9.06 -15.85
CA LEU A 218 9.54 -10.26 -16.57
C LEU A 218 10.28 -10.49 -17.91
N SER A 219 11.18 -9.60 -18.32
CA SER A 219 11.87 -9.66 -19.62
C SER A 219 12.65 -10.97 -19.86
N SER A 220 13.11 -11.64 -18.80
CA SER A 220 13.80 -12.92 -18.87
C SER A 220 12.86 -14.14 -18.84
N ASN A 221 11.58 -13.96 -18.52
CA ASN A 221 10.60 -15.04 -18.48
C ASN A 221 10.03 -15.25 -19.88
N VAL A 222 10.30 -16.40 -20.48
CA VAL A 222 9.90 -16.70 -21.87
C VAL A 222 8.38 -16.70 -22.09
N ILE A 223 7.60 -17.04 -21.06
CA ILE A 223 6.12 -17.14 -21.14
C ILE A 223 5.47 -15.79 -20.84
N LEU A 224 6.01 -15.02 -19.91
CA LEU A 224 5.39 -13.82 -19.38
C LEU A 224 6.01 -12.50 -19.91
N ALA A 225 7.04 -12.54 -20.73
CA ALA A 225 7.75 -11.35 -21.21
C ALA A 225 6.85 -10.26 -21.81
N ASP A 226 5.77 -10.65 -22.49
CA ASP A 226 4.79 -9.75 -23.11
C ASP A 226 3.58 -9.43 -22.20
N GLN A 227 3.54 -9.97 -20.99
CA GLN A 227 2.44 -9.79 -20.05
C GLN A 227 2.77 -8.83 -18.90
N GLY A 228 3.91 -8.13 -18.99
CA GLY A 228 4.33 -7.19 -17.96
C GLY A 228 3.31 -6.09 -17.70
N ILE A 229 3.18 -5.69 -16.42
CA ILE A 229 2.19 -4.74 -15.93
C ILE A 229 2.82 -3.35 -15.85
N SER A 230 2.20 -2.35 -16.48
CA SER A 230 2.59 -0.96 -16.42
C SER A 230 1.83 -0.18 -15.34
N PHE A 231 2.33 1.02 -15.01
CA PHE A 231 1.66 1.94 -14.07
C PHE A 231 0.22 2.29 -14.51
N ILE A 232 0.01 2.51 -15.81
CA ILE A 232 -1.32 2.81 -16.37
C ILE A 232 -2.26 1.60 -16.27
N ASP A 233 -1.76 0.39 -16.50
CA ASP A 233 -2.57 -0.82 -16.41
C ASP A 233 -3.17 -0.97 -15.01
N PHE A 234 -2.40 -0.63 -13.98
CA PHE A 234 -2.90 -0.64 -12.61
C PHE A 234 -4.13 0.26 -12.45
N ILE A 235 -4.08 1.49 -12.93
CA ILE A 235 -5.19 2.44 -12.82
C ILE A 235 -6.40 1.99 -13.65
N ILE A 236 -6.18 1.48 -14.86
CA ILE A 236 -7.27 1.04 -15.75
C ILE A 236 -7.97 -0.21 -15.22
N HIS A 237 -7.23 -1.10 -14.57
CA HIS A 237 -7.73 -2.40 -14.16
C HIS A 237 -8.15 -2.47 -12.68
N VAL A 238 -7.59 -1.66 -11.80
CA VAL A 238 -7.95 -1.64 -10.37
C VAL A 238 -8.79 -0.40 -10.01
N GLY A 239 -8.47 0.75 -10.59
CA GLY A 239 -9.18 2.01 -10.31
C GLY A 239 -10.72 1.94 -10.42
N PRO A 240 -11.31 1.32 -11.46
CA PRO A 240 -12.77 1.17 -11.56
C PRO A 240 -13.39 0.41 -10.38
N ALA A 241 -12.72 -0.65 -9.89
CA ALA A 241 -13.19 -1.39 -8.71
C ALA A 241 -13.21 -0.50 -7.47
N VAL A 242 -12.16 0.33 -7.27
CA VAL A 242 -12.10 1.30 -6.18
C VAL A 242 -13.27 2.29 -6.24
N VAL A 243 -13.55 2.87 -7.41
CA VAL A 243 -14.70 3.78 -7.60
C VAL A 243 -16.02 3.10 -7.27
N ILE A 244 -16.20 1.85 -7.68
CA ILE A 244 -17.40 1.05 -7.39
C ILE A 244 -17.53 0.83 -5.87
N CYS A 245 -16.44 0.63 -5.14
CA CYS A 245 -16.45 0.38 -3.71
C CYS A 245 -16.73 1.63 -2.86
N MET A 246 -16.38 2.84 -3.33
CA MET A 246 -16.41 4.07 -2.53
C MET A 246 -17.79 4.37 -1.90
N ALA A 247 -18.81 4.59 -2.72
CA ALA A 247 -20.11 5.02 -2.21
C ALA A 247 -20.86 3.96 -1.39
N PRO A 248 -20.86 2.66 -1.78
CA PRO A 248 -21.43 1.62 -0.93
C PRO A 248 -20.72 1.50 0.43
N SER A 249 -19.39 1.70 0.47
CA SER A 249 -18.64 1.72 1.73
C SER A 249 -19.05 2.90 2.63
N PHE A 250 -19.25 4.09 2.08
CA PHE A 250 -19.83 5.22 2.83
C PHE A 250 -21.23 4.92 3.36
N TRP A 251 -22.08 4.30 2.54
CA TRP A 251 -23.43 3.93 2.96
C TRP A 251 -23.41 2.93 4.14
N LEU A 252 -22.52 1.93 4.09
CA LEU A 252 -22.37 0.96 5.18
C LEU A 252 -21.76 1.62 6.42
N LEU A 253 -20.71 2.44 6.25
CA LEU A 253 -20.08 3.21 7.33
C LEU A 253 -21.11 4.06 8.09
N LYS A 254 -22.02 4.76 7.38
CA LYS A 254 -23.11 5.54 7.99
C LYS A 254 -24.00 4.72 8.90
N LYS A 255 -24.25 3.45 8.55
CA LYS A 255 -25.07 2.53 9.36
C LYS A 255 -24.32 2.00 10.58
N LEU A 256 -23.02 1.72 10.42
CA LEU A 256 -22.19 1.15 11.47
C LEU A 256 -21.77 2.18 12.52
N GLU A 257 -21.54 3.43 12.09
CA GLU A 257 -21.04 4.55 12.90
C GLU A 257 -22.10 5.64 13.11
N THR A 258 -23.38 5.29 13.14
CA THR A 258 -24.49 6.25 13.24
C THR A 258 -24.31 7.19 14.42
N ASP A 259 -23.97 6.69 15.60
CA ASP A 259 -23.85 7.49 16.83
C ASP A 259 -22.59 8.37 16.84
N GLY A 260 -21.47 7.87 16.30
CA GLY A 260 -20.18 8.58 16.30
C GLY A 260 -20.02 9.60 15.19
N LEU A 261 -20.74 9.44 14.06
CA LEU A 261 -20.68 10.32 12.88
C LEU A 261 -21.95 11.14 12.67
N SER A 262 -22.88 11.15 13.64
CA SER A 262 -24.09 11.95 13.59
C SER A 262 -23.92 13.26 14.39
N GLY A 263 -24.74 14.26 14.05
CA GLY A 263 -24.78 15.53 14.76
C GLY A 263 -24.28 16.70 13.94
N GLU A 264 -24.51 17.88 14.49
CA GLU A 264 -24.07 19.16 13.94
C GLU A 264 -23.25 19.90 14.99
N THR A 265 -22.17 20.53 14.58
CA THR A 265 -21.32 21.37 15.42
C THR A 265 -21.13 22.72 14.76
N HIS A 266 -21.37 23.78 15.52
CA HIS A 266 -21.32 25.18 15.03
C HIS A 266 -20.15 25.93 15.67
N ARG A 267 -18.97 25.32 15.74
CA ARG A 267 -17.76 25.96 16.27
C ARG A 267 -17.08 26.83 15.21
N ASN A 268 -16.41 27.86 15.67
CA ASN A 268 -15.82 28.88 14.80
C ASN A 268 -14.69 28.33 13.93
N VAL A 269 -14.92 28.21 12.61
CA VAL A 269 -13.95 27.74 11.60
C VAL A 269 -12.74 28.69 11.50
N GLU A 270 -12.94 29.98 11.76
CA GLU A 270 -11.89 30.99 11.58
C GLU A 270 -10.67 30.75 12.50
N LEU A 271 -10.89 30.23 13.71
CA LEU A 271 -9.79 29.88 14.61
C LEU A 271 -8.94 28.73 14.06
N LEU A 272 -9.56 27.74 13.40
CA LEU A 272 -8.84 26.64 12.77
C LEU A 272 -8.07 27.11 11.53
N LYS A 273 -8.66 27.98 10.71
CA LYS A 273 -7.99 28.57 9.53
C LYS A 273 -6.77 29.40 9.91
N ILE A 274 -6.86 30.16 11.00
CA ILE A 274 -5.73 30.93 11.53
C ILE A 274 -4.63 30.00 12.07
N ARG A 275 -4.99 28.89 12.69
CA ARG A 275 -4.05 27.95 13.30
C ARG A 275 -3.34 27.05 12.30
N TYR A 276 -4.00 26.69 11.19
CA TYR A 276 -3.52 25.77 10.19
C TYR A 276 -3.54 26.36 8.76
N PRO A 277 -2.86 27.50 8.53
CA PRO A 277 -2.68 28.02 7.19
C PRO A 277 -1.69 27.18 6.39
N ILE A 278 -1.65 27.35 5.10
CA ILE A 278 -0.51 26.91 4.30
C ILE A 278 0.72 27.65 4.84
N LYS A 279 1.69 26.90 5.35
CA LYS A 279 2.88 27.45 6.04
C LYS A 279 3.82 28.13 5.05
N ASP A 280 4.01 27.50 3.87
CA ASP A 280 4.91 27.98 2.82
C ASP A 280 4.27 27.78 1.45
N VAL A 281 3.75 28.85 0.88
CA VAL A 281 3.09 28.83 -0.44
C VAL A 281 4.11 28.64 -1.57
N GLU A 282 5.34 29.15 -1.40
CA GLU A 282 6.38 28.98 -2.44
C GLU A 282 6.88 27.54 -2.48
N LEU A 283 7.13 26.96 -1.31
CA LEU A 283 7.46 25.54 -1.18
C LEU A 283 6.35 24.67 -1.76
N LEU A 284 5.07 24.96 -1.45
CA LEU A 284 3.92 24.23 -1.98
C LEU A 284 3.86 24.27 -3.51
N LYS A 285 4.08 25.44 -4.14
CA LYS A 285 4.09 25.56 -5.60
C LYS A 285 5.24 24.75 -6.22
N LYS A 286 6.44 24.81 -5.65
CA LYS A 286 7.60 24.08 -6.15
C LYS A 286 7.40 22.56 -5.97
N SER A 287 7.07 22.11 -4.77
CA SER A 287 6.88 20.69 -4.46
C SER A 287 5.68 20.10 -5.20
N GLY A 288 4.57 20.81 -5.28
CA GLY A 288 3.41 20.39 -6.04
C GLY A 288 3.66 20.28 -7.54
N ALA A 289 4.42 21.22 -8.12
CA ALA A 289 4.81 21.15 -9.53
C ALA A 289 5.74 19.95 -9.83
N ILE A 290 6.67 19.65 -8.93
CA ILE A 290 7.57 18.50 -9.06
C ILE A 290 6.79 17.18 -8.89
N LEU A 291 5.90 17.08 -7.90
CA LEU A 291 5.03 15.91 -7.74
C LEU A 291 4.16 15.70 -9.00
N ALA A 292 3.56 16.77 -9.53
CA ALA A 292 2.78 16.69 -10.77
C ALA A 292 3.64 16.22 -11.96
N LEU A 293 4.89 16.68 -12.05
CA LEU A 293 5.85 16.23 -13.08
C LEU A 293 6.19 14.74 -12.92
N VAL A 294 6.41 14.26 -11.69
CA VAL A 294 6.70 12.84 -11.40
C VAL A 294 5.50 11.97 -11.77
N ILE A 295 4.29 12.35 -11.36
CA ILE A 295 3.06 11.65 -11.74
C ILE A 295 2.89 11.64 -13.25
N PHE A 296 3.08 12.78 -13.92
CA PHE A 296 3.04 12.85 -15.38
C PHE A 296 4.08 11.93 -16.04
N ALA A 297 5.30 11.86 -15.48
CA ALA A 297 6.35 10.98 -15.95
C ALA A 297 6.00 9.50 -15.81
N PHE A 298 5.30 9.09 -14.74
CA PHE A 298 4.76 7.72 -14.59
C PHE A 298 3.77 7.38 -15.71
N PHE A 299 2.87 8.29 -16.05
CA PHE A 299 1.93 8.10 -17.16
C PHE A 299 2.66 8.07 -18.51
N ALA A 300 3.59 8.97 -18.72
CA ALA A 300 4.38 9.02 -19.96
C ALA A 300 5.22 7.75 -20.15
N HIS A 301 5.87 7.27 -19.07
CA HIS A 301 6.65 6.03 -19.06
C HIS A 301 5.84 4.84 -19.59
N SER A 302 4.60 4.68 -19.13
CA SER A 302 3.71 3.59 -19.55
C SER A 302 3.34 3.62 -21.05
N SER A 303 3.56 4.75 -21.72
CA SER A 303 3.27 4.90 -23.15
C SER A 303 4.42 4.45 -24.07
N PHE A 304 5.59 4.14 -23.51
CA PHE A 304 6.75 3.69 -24.26
C PHE A 304 6.93 2.19 -24.17
N HIS A 305 7.07 1.49 -25.29
CA HIS A 305 7.24 0.03 -25.33
C HIS A 305 8.59 -0.44 -24.72
N HIS A 306 9.61 0.42 -24.75
CA HIS A 306 10.93 0.18 -24.15
C HIS A 306 11.36 1.44 -23.40
N PRO A 307 10.84 1.64 -22.17
CA PRO A 307 11.17 2.81 -21.41
C PRO A 307 12.64 2.79 -20.98
N ILE A 308 13.31 3.95 -21.11
CA ILE A 308 14.72 4.13 -20.75
C ILE A 308 14.86 4.16 -19.21
N PHE A 309 13.81 4.60 -18.52
CA PHE A 309 13.77 4.75 -17.08
C PHE A 309 12.72 3.81 -16.50
N THR A 310 12.93 3.39 -15.28
CA THR A 310 11.95 2.62 -14.49
C THR A 310 11.11 3.56 -13.63
N VAL A 311 10.02 3.05 -13.03
CA VAL A 311 9.18 3.83 -12.12
C VAL A 311 10.00 4.30 -10.91
N ALA A 312 10.87 3.45 -10.36
CA ALA A 312 11.78 3.82 -9.28
C ALA A 312 12.78 4.91 -9.69
N THR A 313 13.36 4.81 -10.89
CA THR A 313 14.29 5.83 -11.40
C THR A 313 13.61 7.20 -11.54
N ILE A 314 12.34 7.22 -11.97
CA ILE A 314 11.54 8.46 -12.06
C ILE A 314 11.29 9.03 -10.66
N ALA A 315 10.92 8.20 -9.68
CA ALA A 315 10.68 8.63 -8.31
C ALA A 315 11.96 9.19 -7.64
N ILE A 316 13.10 8.47 -7.77
CA ILE A 316 14.40 8.93 -7.26
C ILE A 316 14.82 10.23 -7.94
N GLY A 317 14.70 10.30 -9.27
CA GLY A 317 15.00 11.52 -10.03
C GLY A 317 14.14 12.71 -9.60
N GLY A 318 12.85 12.46 -9.35
CA GLY A 318 11.92 13.43 -8.77
C GLY A 318 12.33 13.88 -7.36
N ALA A 319 12.73 12.95 -6.49
CA ALA A 319 13.23 13.26 -5.16
C ALA A 319 14.52 14.11 -5.20
N VAL A 320 15.47 13.75 -6.04
CA VAL A 320 16.70 14.55 -6.25
C VAL A 320 16.36 15.94 -6.76
N LEU A 321 15.46 16.07 -7.75
CA LEU A 321 15.01 17.37 -8.25
C LEU A 321 14.31 18.17 -7.13
N MET A 322 13.48 17.50 -6.33
CA MET A 322 12.81 18.11 -5.18
C MET A 322 13.82 18.70 -4.20
N LEU A 323 14.82 17.91 -3.79
CA LEU A 323 15.89 18.35 -2.87
C LEU A 323 16.67 19.51 -3.45
N LEU A 324 17.06 19.47 -4.74
CA LEU A 324 17.81 20.53 -5.41
C LEU A 324 17.03 21.85 -5.45
N VAL A 325 15.73 21.80 -5.67
CA VAL A 325 14.89 23.01 -5.86
C VAL A 325 14.42 23.59 -4.51
N THR A 326 14.25 22.75 -3.49
CA THR A 326 13.62 23.15 -2.22
C THR A 326 14.60 23.23 -1.06
N SER A 327 15.58 22.33 -0.99
CA SER A 327 16.43 22.16 0.21
C SER A 327 17.87 21.78 -0.12
N PRO A 328 18.59 22.49 -1.01
CA PRO A 328 19.91 22.07 -1.50
C PRO A 328 21.00 22.01 -0.42
N HIS A 329 20.81 22.70 0.70
CA HIS A 329 21.77 22.77 1.81
C HIS A 329 21.31 22.03 3.07
N HIS A 330 20.10 21.43 3.06
CA HIS A 330 19.48 20.73 4.19
C HIS A 330 19.07 19.30 3.83
N VAL A 331 19.88 18.64 2.99
CA VAL A 331 19.58 17.28 2.50
C VAL A 331 19.52 16.27 3.64
N GLU A 332 20.40 16.39 4.64
CA GLU A 332 20.44 15.49 5.81
C GLU A 332 19.10 15.51 6.56
N GLU A 333 18.54 16.71 6.80
CA GLU A 333 17.27 16.89 7.50
C GLU A 333 16.09 16.24 6.75
N GLN A 334 16.14 16.24 5.40
CA GLN A 334 15.12 15.60 4.57
C GLN A 334 15.27 14.07 4.54
N LEU A 335 16.51 13.57 4.54
CA LEU A 335 16.79 12.14 4.58
C LEU A 335 16.50 11.52 5.96
N ASP A 336 16.59 12.30 7.04
CA ASP A 336 16.22 11.85 8.39
C ASP A 336 14.71 11.56 8.50
N SER A 337 13.87 12.13 7.63
CA SER A 337 12.42 11.88 7.59
C SER A 337 12.03 10.61 6.83
N VAL A 338 12.97 9.98 6.09
CA VAL A 338 12.73 8.70 5.43
C VAL A 338 12.50 7.62 6.49
N GLU A 339 11.46 6.82 6.30
CA GLU A 339 11.12 5.70 7.19
C GLU A 339 12.09 4.53 7.02
N TRP A 340 13.34 4.67 7.48
CA TRP A 340 14.39 3.65 7.36
C TRP A 340 13.97 2.28 7.91
N THR A 341 13.13 2.25 8.94
CA THR A 341 12.58 1.01 9.49
C THR A 341 11.72 0.27 8.47
N THR A 342 10.98 0.99 7.67
CA THR A 342 10.17 0.43 6.55
C THR A 342 11.09 -0.10 5.45
N ILE A 343 12.14 0.61 5.09
CA ILE A 343 13.13 0.15 4.11
C ILE A 343 13.83 -1.14 4.57
N ILE A 344 14.27 -1.19 5.84
CA ILE A 344 14.89 -2.40 6.43
C ILE A 344 13.89 -3.57 6.46
N PHE A 345 12.62 -3.29 6.75
CA PHE A 345 11.56 -4.28 6.73
C PHE A 345 11.41 -4.92 5.34
N PHE A 346 11.31 -4.12 4.28
CA PHE A 346 11.21 -4.62 2.92
C PHE A 346 12.46 -5.40 2.48
N ALA A 347 13.66 -4.88 2.76
CA ALA A 347 14.90 -5.56 2.43
C ALA A 347 14.98 -6.94 3.10
N GLY A 348 14.69 -7.03 4.40
CA GLY A 348 14.65 -8.30 5.14
C GLY A 348 13.58 -9.26 4.61
N LEU A 349 12.41 -8.72 4.23
CA LEU A 349 11.31 -9.48 3.68
C LEU A 349 11.67 -10.08 2.31
N PHE A 350 12.26 -9.32 1.40
CA PHE A 350 12.68 -9.82 0.09
C PHE A 350 13.75 -10.91 0.22
N ILE A 351 14.75 -10.70 1.09
CA ILE A 351 15.76 -11.73 1.36
C ILE A 351 15.10 -13.01 1.87
N MET A 352 14.16 -12.89 2.79
CA MET A 352 13.43 -14.04 3.33
C MET A 352 12.63 -14.75 2.23
N ILE A 353 11.84 -14.03 1.45
CA ILE A 353 10.97 -14.62 0.42
C ILE A 353 11.79 -15.34 -0.65
N HIS A 354 12.84 -14.70 -1.20
CA HIS A 354 13.70 -15.37 -2.18
C HIS A 354 14.38 -16.62 -1.62
N GLY A 355 14.84 -16.57 -0.36
CA GLY A 355 15.39 -17.77 0.26
C GLY A 355 14.35 -18.89 0.46
N LEU A 356 13.10 -18.54 0.81
CA LEU A 356 12.00 -19.51 0.91
C LEU A 356 11.61 -20.08 -0.47
N GLU A 357 11.68 -19.27 -1.53
CA GLU A 357 11.51 -19.70 -2.92
C GLU A 357 12.55 -20.76 -3.30
N TYR A 358 13.84 -20.50 -3.04
CA TYR A 358 14.91 -21.49 -3.25
C TYR A 358 14.69 -22.77 -2.44
N MET A 359 14.11 -22.69 -1.25
CA MET A 359 13.73 -23.87 -0.44
C MET A 359 12.51 -24.61 -0.99
N GLY A 360 11.88 -24.14 -2.07
CA GLY A 360 10.76 -24.78 -2.75
C GLY A 360 9.38 -24.48 -2.17
N LEU A 361 9.27 -23.54 -1.20
CA LEU A 361 8.00 -23.22 -0.56
C LEU A 361 7.00 -22.60 -1.54
N ILE A 362 7.46 -21.67 -2.40
CA ILE A 362 6.63 -20.97 -3.37
C ILE A 362 5.99 -21.96 -4.35
N ASN A 363 6.81 -22.89 -4.88
CA ASN A 363 6.32 -23.95 -5.78
C ASN A 363 5.29 -24.84 -5.08
N ALA A 364 5.53 -25.25 -3.82
CA ALA A 364 4.58 -26.08 -3.08
C ALA A 364 3.23 -25.36 -2.83
N ILE A 365 3.24 -24.04 -2.60
CA ILE A 365 2.01 -23.24 -2.50
C ILE A 365 1.32 -23.14 -3.86
N ALA A 366 2.09 -22.88 -4.94
CA ALA A 366 1.56 -22.77 -6.30
C ALA A 366 0.93 -24.09 -6.76
N GLU A 367 1.59 -25.23 -6.51
CA GLU A 367 1.03 -26.56 -6.79
C GLU A 367 -0.31 -26.80 -6.08
N GLY A 368 -0.41 -26.47 -4.79
CA GLY A 368 -1.67 -26.63 -4.04
C GLY A 368 -2.81 -25.76 -4.58
N ILE A 369 -2.50 -24.56 -5.08
CA ILE A 369 -3.45 -23.66 -5.73
C ILE A 369 -3.78 -24.19 -7.13
N SER A 370 -2.79 -24.61 -7.92
CA SER A 370 -2.92 -25.18 -9.25
C SER A 370 -3.82 -26.43 -9.24
N ASP A 371 -3.61 -27.33 -8.27
CA ASP A 371 -4.45 -28.52 -8.08
C ASP A 371 -5.93 -28.16 -7.87
N THR A 372 -6.18 -27.07 -7.15
CA THR A 372 -7.56 -26.59 -6.94
C THR A 372 -8.16 -26.00 -8.21
N ILE A 373 -7.39 -25.25 -8.98
CA ILE A 373 -7.82 -24.60 -10.22
C ILE A 373 -8.04 -25.65 -11.32
N SER A 374 -7.16 -26.66 -11.41
CA SER A 374 -7.19 -27.70 -12.43
C SER A 374 -8.42 -28.63 -12.32
N GLN A 375 -9.05 -28.69 -11.13
CA GLN A 375 -10.32 -29.42 -10.94
C GLN A 375 -11.51 -28.75 -11.64
N ALA A 376 -11.38 -27.47 -12.02
CA ALA A 376 -12.40 -26.76 -12.76
C ALA A 376 -12.31 -27.06 -14.27
N ASP A 377 -13.45 -26.99 -14.95
CA ASP A 377 -13.47 -27.04 -16.41
C ASP A 377 -12.59 -25.93 -16.99
N GLU A 378 -11.90 -26.17 -18.10
CA GLU A 378 -10.96 -25.26 -18.72
C GLU A 378 -11.53 -23.83 -18.89
N SER A 379 -12.79 -23.71 -19.31
CA SER A 379 -13.51 -22.44 -19.47
C SER A 379 -13.72 -21.67 -18.16
N ASN A 380 -13.66 -22.34 -17.01
CA ASN A 380 -13.89 -21.73 -15.69
C ASN A 380 -12.62 -21.55 -14.86
N ARG A 381 -11.46 -22.05 -15.31
CA ARG A 381 -10.20 -22.00 -14.57
C ARG A 381 -9.80 -20.58 -14.18
N LEU A 382 -9.90 -19.63 -15.11
CA LEU A 382 -9.58 -18.23 -14.83
C LEU A 382 -10.52 -17.63 -13.76
N MET A 383 -11.82 -17.96 -13.83
CA MET A 383 -12.78 -17.49 -12.82
C MET A 383 -12.44 -18.06 -11.43
N VAL A 384 -12.15 -19.36 -11.35
CA VAL A 384 -11.78 -20.02 -10.08
C VAL A 384 -10.50 -19.41 -9.54
N ALA A 385 -9.47 -19.22 -10.37
CA ALA A 385 -8.19 -18.62 -9.97
C ALA A 385 -8.37 -17.20 -9.44
N VAL A 386 -9.09 -16.35 -10.16
CA VAL A 386 -9.37 -14.96 -9.75
C VAL A 386 -10.14 -14.91 -8.44
N LEU A 387 -11.19 -15.72 -8.29
CA LEU A 387 -12.00 -15.76 -7.06
C LEU A 387 -11.19 -16.30 -5.87
N LEU A 388 -10.43 -17.36 -6.09
CA LEU A 388 -9.59 -17.96 -5.05
C LEU A 388 -8.54 -16.94 -4.56
N LEU A 389 -7.78 -16.35 -5.49
CA LEU A 389 -6.77 -15.35 -5.15
C LEU A 389 -7.38 -14.14 -4.46
N LEU A 390 -8.47 -13.58 -4.98
CA LEU A 390 -9.12 -12.41 -4.39
C LEU A 390 -9.56 -12.66 -2.94
N TRP A 391 -10.29 -13.76 -2.69
CA TRP A 391 -10.83 -14.04 -1.36
C TRP A 391 -9.80 -14.56 -0.37
N VAL A 392 -8.89 -15.43 -0.81
CA VAL A 392 -7.78 -15.89 0.05
C VAL A 392 -6.90 -14.71 0.43
N SER A 393 -6.59 -13.83 -0.54
CA SER A 393 -5.81 -12.61 -0.26
C SER A 393 -6.54 -11.68 0.71
N ALA A 394 -7.84 -11.47 0.52
CA ALA A 394 -8.61 -10.60 1.40
C ALA A 394 -8.69 -11.13 2.84
N ILE A 395 -8.95 -12.43 3.01
CA ILE A 395 -9.03 -13.05 4.32
C ILE A 395 -7.66 -13.09 4.99
N ALA A 396 -6.62 -13.51 4.27
CA ALA A 396 -5.28 -13.55 4.81
C ALA A 396 -4.78 -12.15 5.20
N SER A 397 -4.93 -11.17 4.31
CA SER A 397 -4.56 -9.77 4.56
C SER A 397 -5.35 -9.12 5.69
N ALA A 398 -6.54 -9.60 6.01
CA ALA A 398 -7.27 -9.10 7.17
C ALA A 398 -6.57 -9.43 8.51
N PHE A 399 -5.81 -10.52 8.58
CA PHE A 399 -5.18 -11.01 9.82
C PHE A 399 -3.65 -11.01 9.78
N ILE A 400 -3.07 -10.83 8.59
CA ILE A 400 -1.63 -10.72 8.35
C ILE A 400 -1.43 -9.39 7.62
N ASP A 401 -0.42 -8.60 7.99
CA ASP A 401 -0.09 -7.35 7.28
C ASP A 401 -0.03 -7.61 5.76
N ASN A 402 -0.69 -6.74 4.98
CA ASN A 402 -0.84 -6.90 3.52
C ASN A 402 0.49 -6.93 2.76
N ILE A 403 1.54 -6.32 3.31
CA ILE A 403 2.87 -6.25 2.69
C ILE A 403 3.54 -7.63 2.63
N PRO A 404 3.82 -8.33 3.76
CA PRO A 404 4.48 -9.62 3.72
C PRO A 404 3.63 -10.68 3.00
N TYR A 405 2.30 -10.58 3.11
CA TYR A 405 1.41 -11.45 2.37
C TYR A 405 1.62 -11.29 0.85
N THR A 406 1.57 -10.07 0.36
CA THR A 406 1.71 -9.79 -1.08
C THR A 406 3.09 -10.19 -1.61
N ALA A 407 4.16 -9.88 -0.87
CA ALA A 407 5.51 -10.27 -1.24
C ALA A 407 5.66 -11.80 -1.39
N THR A 408 4.97 -12.58 -0.54
CA THR A 408 4.93 -14.04 -0.66
C THR A 408 4.11 -14.50 -1.86
N MET A 409 3.01 -13.81 -2.18
CA MET A 409 2.06 -14.27 -3.21
C MET A 409 2.42 -13.84 -4.63
N VAL A 410 3.23 -12.80 -4.82
CA VAL A 410 3.64 -12.38 -6.18
C VAL A 410 4.43 -13.48 -6.90
N PRO A 411 5.46 -14.11 -6.32
CA PRO A 411 6.11 -15.26 -6.95
C PRO A 411 5.17 -16.43 -7.23
N VAL A 412 4.18 -16.70 -6.35
CA VAL A 412 3.15 -17.72 -6.58
C VAL A 412 2.29 -17.38 -7.81
N VAL A 413 1.92 -16.11 -7.97
CA VAL A 413 1.17 -15.64 -9.15
C VAL A 413 1.98 -15.78 -10.43
N ILE A 414 3.29 -15.50 -10.38
CA ILE A 414 4.21 -15.71 -11.52
C ILE A 414 4.24 -17.20 -11.90
N GLU A 415 4.39 -18.08 -10.92
CA GLU A 415 4.42 -19.53 -11.15
C GLU A 415 3.12 -20.03 -11.78
N LEU A 416 1.95 -19.67 -11.22
CA LEU A 416 0.64 -20.02 -11.76
C LEU A 416 0.41 -19.51 -13.20
N ALA A 417 0.86 -18.29 -13.51
CA ALA A 417 0.73 -17.72 -14.85
C ALA A 417 1.76 -18.30 -15.84
N SER A 418 2.87 -18.84 -15.33
CA SER A 418 3.90 -19.51 -16.14
C SER A 418 3.57 -20.96 -16.46
N ASP A 419 2.54 -21.55 -15.83
CA ASP A 419 2.11 -22.92 -16.06
C ASP A 419 1.31 -23.03 -17.38
N PRO A 420 1.88 -23.70 -18.43
CA PRO A 420 1.19 -23.83 -19.70
C PRO A 420 -0.08 -24.70 -19.63
N GLU A 421 -0.19 -25.60 -18.65
CA GLU A 421 -1.33 -26.48 -18.48
C GLU A 421 -2.55 -25.74 -17.93
N LEU A 422 -2.30 -24.70 -17.11
CA LEU A 422 -3.37 -23.83 -16.61
C LEU A 422 -3.81 -22.79 -17.64
N GLY A 423 -2.89 -22.27 -18.45
CA GLY A 423 -3.17 -21.28 -19.48
C GLY A 423 -3.73 -19.95 -18.96
N LEU A 424 -3.34 -19.54 -17.75
CA LEU A 424 -3.87 -18.37 -17.06
C LEU A 424 -3.11 -17.10 -17.48
N ALA A 425 -3.85 -16.01 -17.73
CA ALA A 425 -3.26 -14.70 -17.96
C ALA A 425 -2.79 -14.06 -16.65
N LEU A 426 -1.58 -13.46 -16.65
CA LEU A 426 -0.96 -12.83 -15.49
C LEU A 426 -1.80 -11.66 -14.92
N GLY A 427 -2.28 -10.76 -15.79
CA GLY A 427 -3.00 -9.55 -15.39
C GLY A 427 -4.16 -9.82 -14.45
N PRO A 428 -5.17 -10.64 -14.82
CA PRO A 428 -6.31 -10.94 -13.94
C PRO A 428 -5.92 -11.51 -12.57
N LEU A 429 -4.86 -12.34 -12.50
CA LEU A 429 -4.34 -12.87 -11.23
C LEU A 429 -3.72 -11.77 -10.37
N ALA A 430 -2.92 -10.91 -10.99
CA ALA A 430 -2.31 -9.77 -10.31
C ALA A 430 -3.35 -8.78 -9.77
N TRP A 431 -4.41 -8.49 -10.54
CA TRP A 431 -5.49 -7.60 -10.10
C TRP A 431 -6.32 -8.20 -8.96
N ALA A 432 -6.55 -9.51 -9.00
CA ALA A 432 -7.20 -10.23 -7.90
C ALA A 432 -6.36 -10.18 -6.62
N LEU A 433 -5.05 -10.38 -6.72
CA LEU A 433 -4.12 -10.26 -5.59
C LEU A 433 -4.11 -8.83 -5.04
N ALA A 434 -3.96 -7.81 -5.90
CA ALA A 434 -3.92 -6.41 -5.49
C ALA A 434 -5.20 -5.99 -4.76
N LEU A 435 -6.38 -6.25 -5.36
CA LEU A 435 -7.67 -5.93 -4.75
C LEU A 435 -7.89 -6.72 -3.45
N GLY A 436 -7.54 -8.01 -3.45
CA GLY A 436 -7.68 -8.84 -2.25
C GLY A 436 -6.80 -8.35 -1.11
N ALA A 437 -5.52 -8.11 -1.36
CA ALA A 437 -4.58 -7.66 -0.34
C ALA A 437 -4.92 -6.27 0.22
N CYS A 438 -5.16 -5.28 -0.65
CA CYS A 438 -5.43 -3.90 -0.21
C CYS A 438 -6.80 -3.76 0.49
N LEU A 439 -7.87 -4.32 -0.10
CA LEU A 439 -9.21 -4.25 0.51
C LEU A 439 -9.31 -5.12 1.75
N GLY A 440 -8.59 -6.27 1.76
CA GLY A 440 -8.48 -7.16 2.91
C GLY A 440 -7.89 -6.48 4.14
N GLY A 441 -6.93 -5.58 3.95
CA GLY A 441 -6.32 -4.77 4.99
C GLY A 441 -7.32 -3.99 5.87
N ASN A 442 -8.52 -3.72 5.37
CA ASN A 442 -9.59 -3.09 6.15
C ASN A 442 -10.21 -4.01 7.22
N GLY A 443 -9.98 -5.33 7.15
CA GLY A 443 -10.68 -6.30 8.01
C GLY A 443 -10.38 -6.18 9.48
N THR A 444 -9.13 -5.94 9.84
CA THR A 444 -8.69 -5.79 11.24
C THR A 444 -7.64 -4.69 11.39
N ILE A 445 -7.33 -4.32 12.63
CA ILE A 445 -6.32 -3.31 12.94
C ILE A 445 -4.92 -3.70 12.45
N ILE A 446 -4.61 -5.00 12.42
CA ILE A 446 -3.30 -5.53 11.98
C ILE A 446 -3.25 -5.85 10.48
N GLY A 447 -4.38 -5.74 9.76
CA GLY A 447 -4.47 -6.08 8.34
C GLY A 447 -3.71 -5.13 7.40
N ALA A 448 -3.37 -3.93 7.85
CA ALA A 448 -2.53 -2.98 7.11
C ALA A 448 -1.73 -2.11 8.07
N SER A 449 -0.51 -1.76 7.67
CA SER A 449 0.38 -0.89 8.45
C SER A 449 -0.24 0.48 8.77
N ALA A 450 -1.02 1.06 7.85
CA ALA A 450 -1.74 2.32 8.05
C ALA A 450 -2.71 2.26 9.25
N ASN A 451 -3.37 1.11 9.46
CA ASN A 451 -4.31 0.92 10.57
C ASN A 451 -3.58 0.97 11.93
N VAL A 452 -2.44 0.28 12.02
CA VAL A 452 -1.61 0.24 13.24
C VAL A 452 -1.08 1.64 13.56
N VAL A 453 -0.60 2.36 12.54
CA VAL A 453 -0.12 3.74 12.69
C VAL A 453 -1.24 4.67 13.17
N ALA A 454 -2.43 4.57 12.60
CA ALA A 454 -3.57 5.37 13.03
C ALA A 454 -3.96 5.09 14.49
N ALA A 455 -3.94 3.82 14.90
CA ALA A 455 -4.21 3.43 16.27
C ALA A 455 -3.15 3.95 17.23
N GLY A 456 -1.87 3.87 16.88
CA GLY A 456 -0.77 4.45 17.68
C GLY A 456 -0.89 5.96 17.85
N LEU A 457 -1.20 6.71 16.79
CA LEU A 457 -1.43 8.15 16.85
C LEU A 457 -2.64 8.52 17.72
N ALA A 458 -3.70 7.71 17.65
CA ALA A 458 -4.89 7.89 18.49
C ALA A 458 -4.56 7.62 19.96
N GLU A 459 -3.82 6.55 20.27
CA GLU A 459 -3.37 6.19 21.63
C GLU A 459 -2.48 7.29 22.22
N GLU A 460 -1.49 7.81 21.47
CA GLU A 460 -0.65 8.93 21.89
C GLU A 460 -1.45 10.19 22.24
N ALA A 461 -2.60 10.37 21.58
CA ALA A 461 -3.53 11.46 21.84
C ALA A 461 -4.53 11.19 22.99
N GLY A 462 -4.49 9.98 23.59
CA GLY A 462 -5.35 9.55 24.68
C GLY A 462 -6.65 8.87 24.24
N HIS A 463 -6.71 8.38 22.98
CA HIS A 463 -7.88 7.71 22.41
C HIS A 463 -7.50 6.30 21.94
N ASP A 464 -7.76 5.29 22.74
CA ASP A 464 -7.41 3.90 22.44
C ASP A 464 -8.40 3.26 21.45
N ILE A 465 -7.89 2.74 20.34
CA ILE A 465 -8.66 1.99 19.33
C ILE A 465 -8.44 0.49 19.55
N SER A 466 -9.33 -0.15 20.30
CA SER A 466 -9.23 -1.59 20.52
C SER A 466 -9.49 -2.39 19.24
N PHE A 467 -8.90 -3.60 19.17
CA PHE A 467 -9.12 -4.55 18.06
C PHE A 467 -10.61 -4.76 17.78
N ASN A 468 -11.42 -4.99 18.81
CA ASN A 468 -12.86 -5.22 18.66
C ASN A 468 -13.61 -3.98 18.14
N ARG A 469 -13.16 -2.78 18.51
CA ARG A 469 -13.76 -1.53 18.03
C ARG A 469 -13.51 -1.35 16.54
N PHE A 470 -12.27 -1.58 16.10
CA PHE A 470 -11.91 -1.55 14.68
C PHE A 470 -12.62 -2.65 13.88
N PHE A 471 -12.59 -3.90 14.38
CA PHE A 471 -13.18 -5.07 13.71
C PHE A 471 -14.68 -4.91 13.41
N LYS A 472 -15.44 -4.34 14.34
CA LYS A 472 -16.90 -4.13 14.17
C LYS A 472 -17.23 -3.24 12.96
N THR A 473 -16.38 -2.30 12.62
CA THR A 473 -16.58 -1.40 11.47
C THR A 473 -15.81 -1.88 10.24
N GLY A 474 -14.56 -2.28 10.43
CA GLY A 474 -13.66 -2.66 9.35
C GLY A 474 -14.05 -3.94 8.64
N PHE A 475 -14.31 -5.00 9.38
CA PHE A 475 -14.61 -6.30 8.78
C PHE A 475 -15.84 -6.30 7.87
N PRO A 476 -17.00 -5.70 8.26
CA PRO A 476 -18.13 -5.58 7.34
C PRO A 476 -17.83 -4.74 6.08
N ILE A 477 -17.05 -3.65 6.21
CA ILE A 477 -16.66 -2.83 5.06
C ILE A 477 -15.71 -3.61 4.14
N MET A 478 -14.79 -4.37 4.69
CA MET A 478 -13.93 -5.29 3.94
C MET A 478 -14.77 -6.30 3.15
N ILE A 479 -15.69 -7.00 3.78
CA ILE A 479 -16.56 -7.98 3.10
C ILE A 479 -17.37 -7.32 1.97
N LEU A 480 -17.93 -6.13 2.21
CA LEU A 480 -18.68 -5.40 1.18
C LEU A 480 -17.77 -5.04 -0.01
N SER A 481 -16.62 -4.42 0.25
CA SER A 481 -15.70 -3.98 -0.80
C SER A 481 -15.11 -5.15 -1.60
N VAL A 482 -14.76 -6.26 -0.95
CA VAL A 482 -14.29 -7.49 -1.62
C VAL A 482 -15.42 -8.14 -2.44
N THR A 483 -16.66 -8.12 -1.95
CA THR A 483 -17.82 -8.62 -2.72
C THR A 483 -18.06 -7.78 -3.98
N LEU A 484 -17.94 -6.45 -3.89
CA LEU A 484 -18.05 -5.56 -5.06
C LEU A 484 -16.88 -5.75 -6.03
N ALA A 485 -15.67 -5.92 -5.52
CA ALA A 485 -14.49 -6.26 -6.31
C ALA A 485 -14.65 -7.63 -7.00
N THR A 486 -15.28 -8.61 -6.33
CA THR A 486 -15.64 -9.90 -6.92
C THR A 486 -16.55 -9.72 -8.13
N ALA A 487 -17.64 -8.97 -7.98
CA ALA A 487 -18.56 -8.69 -9.09
C ALA A 487 -17.85 -7.99 -10.25
N TYR A 488 -16.97 -7.04 -9.95
CA TYR A 488 -16.14 -6.35 -10.93
C TYR A 488 -15.21 -7.34 -11.67
N CYS A 489 -14.44 -8.15 -10.94
CA CYS A 489 -13.49 -9.11 -11.52
C CYS A 489 -14.20 -10.16 -12.38
N VAL A 490 -15.34 -10.68 -11.93
CA VAL A 490 -16.14 -11.64 -12.69
C VAL A 490 -16.61 -11.01 -14.01
N VAL A 491 -17.17 -9.81 -13.98
CA VAL A 491 -17.64 -9.13 -15.20
C VAL A 491 -16.47 -8.80 -16.13
N ARG A 492 -15.32 -8.41 -15.59
CA ARG A 492 -14.21 -7.90 -16.40
C ARG A 492 -13.33 -8.98 -16.99
N TYR A 493 -13.11 -10.08 -16.25
CA TYR A 493 -12.07 -11.07 -16.57
C TYR A 493 -12.57 -12.51 -16.67
N ALA A 494 -13.59 -12.88 -15.91
CA ALA A 494 -13.97 -14.28 -15.75
C ALA A 494 -15.09 -14.72 -16.70
N ILE A 495 -15.82 -13.80 -17.31
CA ILE A 495 -16.86 -14.09 -18.29
C ILE A 495 -16.31 -13.82 -19.69
N GLU A 496 -16.41 -14.81 -20.56
CA GLU A 496 -16.11 -14.64 -21.98
C GLU A 496 -17.22 -13.83 -22.66
N TRP A 497 -16.92 -12.62 -23.06
CA TRP A 497 -17.82 -11.75 -23.78
C TRP A 497 -17.52 -11.77 -25.28
N SER A 498 -18.55 -11.73 -26.11
CA SER A 498 -18.39 -11.65 -27.57
C SER A 498 -17.65 -10.41 -28.05
N ASN A 499 -17.62 -9.37 -27.23
CA ASN A 499 -16.83 -8.15 -27.43
C ASN A 499 -16.60 -7.43 -26.07
N ASN A 500 -15.61 -6.53 -26.03
CA ASN A 500 -15.27 -5.76 -24.83
C ASN A 500 -16.26 -4.62 -24.51
N VAL A 501 -17.23 -4.32 -25.36
CA VAL A 501 -18.18 -3.19 -25.15
C VAL A 501 -19.16 -3.51 -24.02
N ILE A 502 -19.65 -4.76 -23.94
CA ILE A 502 -20.63 -5.17 -22.93
C ILE A 502 -20.05 -5.09 -21.51
N PRO A 503 -18.92 -5.74 -21.19
CA PRO A 503 -18.34 -5.64 -19.85
C PRO A 503 -17.98 -4.20 -19.48
N MET A 504 -17.44 -3.41 -20.40
CA MET A 504 -17.12 -2.00 -20.15
C MET A 504 -18.38 -1.16 -19.88
N ALA A 505 -19.49 -1.43 -20.58
CA ALA A 505 -20.77 -0.76 -20.31
C ALA A 505 -21.35 -1.16 -18.94
N ILE A 506 -21.24 -2.42 -18.53
CA ILE A 506 -21.66 -2.88 -17.19
C ILE A 506 -20.81 -2.20 -16.11
N ILE A 507 -19.49 -2.20 -16.26
CA ILE A 507 -18.57 -1.55 -15.32
C ILE A 507 -18.87 -0.04 -15.23
N ALA A 508 -19.02 0.65 -16.35
CA ALA A 508 -19.39 2.06 -16.35
C ALA A 508 -20.73 2.28 -15.64
N THR A 509 -21.70 1.38 -15.84
CA THR A 509 -23.00 1.44 -15.14
C THR A 509 -22.82 1.23 -13.62
N MET A 510 -21.99 0.28 -13.19
CA MET A 510 -21.67 0.07 -11.77
C MET A 510 -20.99 1.31 -11.15
N MET A 511 -20.05 1.94 -11.86
CA MET A 511 -19.40 3.17 -11.41
C MET A 511 -20.41 4.31 -11.31
N VAL A 512 -21.23 4.53 -12.32
CA VAL A 512 -22.29 5.55 -12.31
C VAL A 512 -23.31 5.28 -11.21
N ALA A 513 -23.71 4.02 -11.00
CA ALA A 513 -24.59 3.64 -9.91
C ALA A 513 -23.97 3.95 -8.54
N SER A 514 -22.70 3.62 -8.34
CA SER A 514 -21.96 3.98 -7.12
C SER A 514 -21.95 5.49 -6.92
N LEU A 515 -21.55 6.25 -7.92
CA LEU A 515 -21.52 7.72 -7.85
C LEU A 515 -22.91 8.34 -7.65
N SER A 516 -23.97 7.74 -8.20
CA SER A 516 -25.36 8.21 -8.02
C SER A 516 -25.89 8.02 -6.61
N LEU A 517 -25.28 7.16 -5.79
CA LEU A 517 -25.58 7.05 -4.36
C LEU A 517 -25.05 8.26 -3.56
N THR A 518 -24.13 9.03 -4.12
CA THR A 518 -23.48 10.16 -3.43
C THR A 518 -24.49 11.18 -2.89
N PRO A 519 -25.52 11.66 -3.62
CA PRO A 519 -26.50 12.58 -3.07
C PRO A 519 -27.32 12.01 -1.90
N LEU A 520 -27.61 10.69 -1.93
CA LEU A 520 -28.31 10.01 -0.85
C LEU A 520 -27.45 9.90 0.42
N ILE A 521 -26.13 9.80 0.22
CA ILE A 521 -25.14 9.73 1.28
C ILE A 521 -24.93 11.11 1.90
N TYR A 522 -24.79 12.16 1.07
CA TYR A 522 -24.55 13.53 1.54
C TYR A 522 -25.74 14.13 2.32
N GLY A 523 -26.98 13.70 2.04
CA GLY A 523 -28.18 14.31 2.58
C GLY A 523 -28.47 15.70 1.97
N PRO A 524 -29.58 16.37 2.34
CA PRO A 524 -29.91 17.69 1.85
C PRO A 524 -28.84 18.72 2.29
N PRO A 525 -28.56 19.76 1.46
CA PRO A 525 -27.65 20.83 1.85
C PRO A 525 -28.14 21.47 3.16
N PRO A 526 -27.22 21.97 4.02
CA PRO A 526 -27.61 22.70 5.21
C PRO A 526 -28.48 23.89 4.78
N LYS A 527 -29.56 24.15 5.54
CA LYS A 527 -30.33 25.37 5.35
C LYS A 527 -29.35 26.52 5.55
N SER A 528 -29.33 27.48 4.60
CA SER A 528 -28.56 28.72 4.74
C SER A 528 -28.84 29.33 6.11
N GLN A 529 -27.80 29.45 6.93
CA GLN A 529 -27.93 30.13 8.22
C GLN A 529 -28.30 31.60 7.96
N PRO A 530 -29.19 32.17 8.75
CA PRO A 530 -29.33 33.63 8.77
C PRO A 530 -27.99 34.22 9.21
N ASP A 531 -27.55 35.27 8.53
CA ASP A 531 -26.35 36.03 8.85
C ASP A 531 -26.34 36.32 10.35
N PHE A 532 -25.33 35.80 11.07
CA PHE A 532 -25.10 36.19 12.45
C PHE A 532 -24.63 37.65 12.43
N GLU A 533 -25.50 38.56 12.80
CA GLU A 533 -25.09 39.89 13.17
C GLU A 533 -24.07 39.78 14.31
N LEU A 534 -22.91 40.34 14.07
CA LEU A 534 -21.83 40.50 15.06
C LEU A 534 -22.34 41.45 16.16
N GLU A 535 -22.71 40.90 17.35
CA GLU A 535 -22.69 41.65 18.59
C GLU A 535 -21.36 41.54 19.31
#